data_c58ae57d9f50d0fdf27a036cf661b314
#
_entry.id   c58ae57d9f50d0fdf27a036cf661b314
#
_cell.length_a   1.000
_cell.length_b   1.000
_cell.length_c   1.000
_cell.angle_alpha   90.00
_cell.angle_beta   90.00
_cell.angle_gamma   90.00
#
_symmetry.space_group_name_H-M   'P 1'
#
loop_
_entity.id
_entity.type
_entity.pdbx_description
1 polymer ?
#
loop_
_entity_poly.entity_id
_entity_poly.type
_entity_poly.pdbx_seq_one_letter_code
_entity_poly.pdbx_strand_id
1 'polypeptide(L)'
;HPVPIAALIGDQQAALFGQTCFDAGNVKNTYGTGCFLLMNTKERPIHSAHGLVSCVGWRIKGETDYVLEGSVFVAGAAIQWLRDGLKILHSSTESEQRALQVADSDGVYVVPSFTGLGAPYWKPQVKGGMFGLTRGTTQEHIIRATLEALAYQTNDVLQAMKQDSGLDIAQMQVDGGASRNDYLLQFQSDITDTCIVRSTISETT
;
A
#
# COMPACT_ATOMS: atom_id res chain seq x y z
N HIS A 1 -40.58 12.09 5.17
CA HIS A 1 -39.83 13.03 6.01
C HIS A 1 -38.43 13.19 5.41
N PRO A 2 -37.88 14.43 5.38
CA PRO A 2 -36.49 14.63 4.93
C PRO A 2 -35.55 13.92 5.89
N VAL A 3 -34.57 13.21 5.32
CA VAL A 3 -33.49 12.57 6.08
C VAL A 3 -32.30 13.54 6.07
N PRO A 4 -31.74 13.92 7.22
CA PRO A 4 -30.60 14.82 7.25
C PRO A 4 -29.33 14.14 6.72
N ILE A 5 -28.56 14.84 5.90
CA ILE A 5 -27.19 14.44 5.57
C ILE A 5 -26.31 14.89 6.74
N ALA A 6 -25.84 13.94 7.55
CA ALA A 6 -25.13 14.22 8.79
C ALA A 6 -23.59 14.31 8.60
N ALA A 7 -23.05 13.67 7.56
CA ALA A 7 -21.63 13.69 7.24
C ALA A 7 -21.39 13.48 5.74
N LEU A 8 -20.26 13.98 5.26
CA LEU A 8 -19.71 13.73 3.93
C LEU A 8 -18.21 13.55 4.08
N ILE A 9 -17.67 12.43 3.61
CA ILE A 9 -16.24 12.11 3.72
C ILE A 9 -15.85 11.25 2.52
N GLY A 10 -14.61 11.38 2.04
CA GLY A 10 -14.06 10.46 1.03
C GLY A 10 -13.81 9.06 1.62
N ASP A 11 -13.87 8.04 0.79
CA ASP A 11 -13.74 6.64 1.21
C ASP A 11 -12.38 6.36 1.90
N GLN A 12 -11.28 6.84 1.35
CA GLN A 12 -9.94 6.65 1.91
C GLN A 12 -9.75 7.41 3.22
N GLN A 13 -10.32 8.62 3.35
CA GLN A 13 -10.34 9.39 4.58
C GLN A 13 -11.24 8.74 5.64
N ALA A 14 -12.37 8.16 5.22
CA ALA A 14 -13.24 7.39 6.10
C ALA A 14 -12.53 6.16 6.66
N ALA A 15 -11.77 5.44 5.81
CA ALA A 15 -10.95 4.30 6.23
C ALA A 15 -9.88 4.72 7.25
N LEU A 16 -9.17 5.83 6.99
CA LEU A 16 -8.17 6.37 7.93
C LEU A 16 -8.80 6.67 9.30
N PHE A 17 -9.97 7.31 9.29
CA PHE A 17 -10.74 7.62 10.49
C PHE A 17 -11.22 6.35 11.20
N GLY A 18 -11.81 5.41 10.46
CA GLY A 18 -12.31 4.14 10.98
C GLY A 18 -11.22 3.25 11.56
N GLN A 19 -10.00 3.36 11.07
CA GLN A 19 -8.82 2.67 11.61
C GLN A 19 -8.15 3.46 12.76
N THR A 20 -8.82 4.47 13.30
CA THR A 20 -8.39 5.25 14.46
C THR A 20 -7.04 5.97 14.29
N CYS A 21 -6.68 6.34 13.08
CA CYS A 21 -5.46 7.08 12.78
C CYS A 21 -5.62 8.57 13.13
N PHE A 22 -5.79 8.90 14.41
CA PHE A 22 -6.15 10.23 14.86
C PHE A 22 -4.95 11.12 15.20
N ASP A 23 -3.77 10.55 15.39
CA ASP A 23 -2.57 11.29 15.76
C ASP A 23 -1.68 11.59 14.54
N ALA A 24 -0.87 12.66 14.65
CA ALA A 24 0.12 12.99 13.64
C ALA A 24 1.10 11.83 13.46
N GLY A 25 1.36 11.45 12.20
CA GLY A 25 2.22 10.31 11.88
C GLY A 25 1.50 8.95 11.86
N ASN A 26 0.22 8.87 12.27
CA ASN A 26 -0.56 7.65 12.05
C ASN A 26 -0.79 7.44 10.56
N VAL A 27 -0.55 6.23 10.10
CA VAL A 27 -0.68 5.84 8.69
C VAL A 27 -1.61 4.66 8.55
N LYS A 28 -2.42 4.67 7.48
CA LYS A 28 -3.10 3.47 7.00
C LYS A 28 -2.67 3.14 5.58
N ASN A 29 -2.70 1.86 5.21
CA ASN A 29 -2.55 1.39 3.83
C ASN A 29 -3.67 0.40 3.50
N THR A 30 -4.48 0.72 2.51
CA THR A 30 -5.51 -0.19 1.98
C THR A 30 -4.95 -0.93 0.77
N TYR A 31 -4.82 -2.25 0.87
CA TYR A 31 -4.37 -3.15 -0.20
C TYR A 31 -5.55 -3.62 -1.06
N GLY A 32 -5.95 -2.79 -2.03
CA GLY A 32 -6.93 -3.11 -3.05
C GLY A 32 -6.27 -3.54 -4.38
N THR A 33 -6.85 -3.13 -5.51
CA THR A 33 -6.24 -3.24 -6.85
C THR A 33 -4.87 -2.56 -6.88
N GLY A 34 -4.80 -1.36 -6.30
CA GLY A 34 -3.58 -0.65 -5.92
C GLY A 34 -3.45 -0.56 -4.41
N CYS A 35 -2.50 0.24 -3.92
CA CYS A 35 -2.39 0.62 -2.51
C CYS A 35 -2.68 2.10 -2.35
N PHE A 36 -3.43 2.44 -1.30
CA PHE A 36 -3.74 3.82 -0.94
C PHE A 36 -3.26 4.09 0.48
N LEU A 37 -2.14 4.81 0.57
CA LEU A 37 -1.54 5.19 1.84
C LEU A 37 -1.97 6.60 2.22
N LEU A 38 -2.47 6.77 3.43
CA LEU A 38 -2.78 8.08 4.01
C LEU A 38 -2.10 8.23 5.36
N MET A 39 -1.42 9.36 5.55
CA MET A 39 -0.82 9.78 6.82
C MET A 39 -1.58 10.98 7.38
N ASN A 40 -2.00 10.92 8.63
CA ASN A 40 -2.56 12.07 9.34
C ASN A 40 -1.43 13.07 9.69
N THR A 41 -1.60 14.33 9.32
CA THR A 41 -0.68 15.44 9.59
C THR A 41 -1.27 16.49 10.53
N LYS A 42 -2.45 16.22 11.10
CA LYS A 42 -3.22 17.12 11.99
C LYS A 42 -3.51 18.47 11.31
N GLU A 43 -3.37 19.57 12.06
CA GLU A 43 -3.68 20.91 11.56
C GLU A 43 -2.68 21.44 10.51
N ARG A 44 -1.66 20.67 10.16
CA ARG A 44 -0.59 21.09 9.26
C ARG A 44 -0.84 20.59 7.83
N PRO A 45 -1.35 21.44 6.92
CA PRO A 45 -1.35 21.09 5.49
C PRO A 45 0.11 21.09 5.01
N ILE A 46 0.60 19.93 4.56
CA ILE A 46 1.98 19.77 4.10
C ILE A 46 2.00 19.87 2.58
N HIS A 47 2.77 20.81 2.05
CA HIS A 47 3.05 20.84 0.62
C HIS A 47 4.14 19.82 0.30
N SER A 48 3.76 18.75 -0.38
CA SER A 48 4.70 17.68 -0.71
C SER A 48 5.72 18.12 -1.75
N ALA A 49 7.00 17.87 -1.48
CA ALA A 49 8.11 18.00 -2.44
C ALA A 49 8.44 16.64 -3.11
N HIS A 50 7.90 15.53 -2.59
CA HIS A 50 8.22 14.18 -3.02
C HIS A 50 7.04 13.47 -3.71
N GLY A 51 6.14 14.24 -4.36
CA GLY A 51 5.11 13.67 -5.23
C GLY A 51 3.91 13.06 -4.51
N LEU A 52 3.64 13.47 -3.27
CA LEU A 52 2.42 13.10 -2.54
C LEU A 52 1.33 14.15 -2.73
N VAL A 53 0.09 13.78 -2.43
CA VAL A 53 -1.06 14.67 -2.50
C VAL A 53 -1.44 15.10 -1.08
N SER A 54 -1.63 16.41 -0.87
CA SER A 54 -2.13 16.95 0.39
C SER A 54 -3.63 17.16 0.30
N CYS A 55 -4.38 16.57 1.21
CA CYS A 55 -5.84 16.60 1.24
C CYS A 55 -6.36 16.98 2.63
N VAL A 56 -7.64 17.36 2.69
CA VAL A 56 -8.38 17.39 3.95
C VAL A 56 -8.71 15.96 4.33
N GLY A 57 -8.33 15.53 5.53
CA GLY A 57 -8.73 14.27 6.12
C GLY A 57 -10.19 14.33 6.55
N TRP A 58 -10.49 15.17 7.54
CA TRP A 58 -11.84 15.45 8.03
C TRP A 58 -11.91 16.81 8.72
N ARG A 59 -13.13 17.26 8.96
CA ARG A 59 -13.41 18.43 9.77
C ARG A 59 -14.50 18.11 10.78
N ILE A 60 -14.18 18.22 12.07
CA ILE A 60 -15.10 17.92 13.18
C ILE A 60 -15.10 19.11 14.15
N LYS A 61 -16.28 19.61 14.47
CA LYS A 61 -16.48 20.74 15.41
C LYS A 61 -15.64 21.99 15.10
N GLY A 62 -15.32 22.20 13.82
CA GLY A 62 -14.54 23.35 13.38
C GLY A 62 -13.04 23.10 13.24
N GLU A 63 -12.51 22.03 13.81
CA GLU A 63 -11.12 21.59 13.67
C GLU A 63 -10.94 20.75 12.41
N THR A 64 -9.85 20.98 11.71
CA THR A 64 -9.54 20.29 10.44
C THR A 64 -8.23 19.52 10.58
N ASP A 65 -8.30 18.21 10.33
CA ASP A 65 -7.11 17.38 10.16
C ASP A 65 -6.81 17.24 8.66
N TYR A 66 -5.54 17.38 8.32
CA TYR A 66 -5.03 17.19 6.97
C TYR A 66 -4.33 15.84 6.85
N VAL A 67 -4.15 15.39 5.61
CA VAL A 67 -3.48 14.14 5.29
C VAL A 67 -2.52 14.30 4.12
N LEU A 68 -1.44 13.51 4.14
CA LEU A 68 -0.65 13.20 2.96
C LEU A 68 -1.13 11.88 2.39
N GLU A 69 -1.35 11.84 1.09
CA GLU A 69 -1.78 10.66 0.36
C GLU A 69 -0.76 10.26 -0.70
N GLY A 70 -0.48 8.96 -0.77
CA GLY A 70 0.30 8.35 -1.83
C GLY A 70 -0.43 7.12 -2.40
N SER A 71 -0.51 7.04 -3.72
CA SER A 71 -1.21 5.97 -4.43
C SER A 71 -0.22 5.12 -5.21
N VAL A 72 -0.18 3.81 -4.93
CA VAL A 72 0.49 2.79 -5.75
C VAL A 72 -0.55 2.18 -6.67
N PHE A 73 -0.35 2.28 -7.98
CA PHE A 73 -1.39 1.91 -8.95
C PHE A 73 -1.63 0.40 -9.06
N VAL A 74 -0.62 -0.40 -8.79
CA VAL A 74 -0.68 -1.85 -8.98
C VAL A 74 -0.20 -2.57 -7.73
N ALA A 75 -1.13 -3.20 -7.02
CA ALA A 75 -0.87 -4.03 -5.85
C ALA A 75 -1.57 -5.39 -6.00
N GLY A 76 -2.78 -5.55 -5.51
CA GLY A 76 -3.55 -6.79 -5.69
C GLY A 76 -3.72 -7.18 -7.16
N ALA A 77 -3.72 -6.18 -8.07
CA ALA A 77 -3.73 -6.42 -9.51
C ALA A 77 -2.50 -7.21 -10.00
N ALA A 78 -1.34 -7.08 -9.35
CA ALA A 78 -0.16 -7.88 -9.69
C ALA A 78 -0.38 -9.36 -9.35
N ILE A 79 -0.98 -9.66 -8.21
CA ILE A 79 -1.30 -11.05 -7.82
C ILE A 79 -2.40 -11.62 -8.72
N GLN A 80 -3.40 -10.81 -9.08
CA GLN A 80 -4.40 -11.23 -10.07
C GLN A 80 -3.77 -11.54 -11.42
N TRP A 81 -2.79 -10.74 -11.86
CA TRP A 81 -2.06 -11.01 -13.10
C TRP A 81 -1.25 -12.32 -13.06
N LEU A 82 -0.64 -12.68 -11.92
CA LEU A 82 0.00 -14.00 -11.76
C LEU A 82 -1.01 -15.13 -11.91
N ARG A 83 -2.25 -14.94 -11.45
CA ARG A 83 -3.34 -15.90 -11.57
C ARG A 83 -3.93 -15.94 -12.98
N ASP A 84 -4.36 -14.80 -13.51
CA ASP A 84 -5.20 -14.72 -14.70
C ASP A 84 -4.38 -14.58 -15.99
N GLY A 85 -3.26 -13.86 -15.92
CA GLY A 85 -2.37 -13.59 -17.05
C GLY A 85 -1.31 -14.69 -17.23
N LEU A 86 -0.48 -14.92 -16.21
CA LEU A 86 0.57 -15.93 -16.26
C LEU A 86 0.07 -17.35 -15.92
N LYS A 87 -1.06 -17.47 -15.23
CA LYS A 87 -1.67 -18.75 -14.80
C LYS A 87 -0.74 -19.62 -13.93
N ILE A 88 0.10 -18.98 -13.13
CA ILE A 88 1.02 -19.63 -12.19
C ILE A 88 0.46 -19.70 -10.76
N LEU A 89 -0.73 -19.14 -10.54
CA LEU A 89 -1.55 -19.29 -9.34
C LEU A 89 -2.96 -19.74 -9.75
N HIS A 90 -3.61 -20.57 -8.92
CA HIS A 90 -5.03 -20.90 -9.08
C HIS A 90 -5.93 -19.91 -8.33
N SER A 91 -5.45 -19.40 -7.20
CA SER A 91 -6.10 -18.35 -6.43
C SER A 91 -5.09 -17.36 -5.86
N SER A 92 -5.53 -16.14 -5.56
CA SER A 92 -4.66 -15.13 -4.93
C SER A 92 -4.21 -15.55 -3.52
N THR A 93 -4.99 -16.39 -2.84
CA THR A 93 -4.69 -16.88 -1.48
C THR A 93 -3.54 -17.88 -1.44
N GLU A 94 -3.18 -18.52 -2.57
CA GLU A 94 -2.03 -19.41 -2.65
C GLU A 94 -0.68 -18.66 -2.64
N SER A 95 -0.69 -17.35 -2.94
CA SER A 95 0.54 -16.59 -3.16
C SER A 95 1.50 -16.66 -1.97
N GLU A 96 0.99 -16.64 -0.75
CA GLU A 96 1.80 -16.79 0.46
C GLU A 96 2.46 -18.16 0.53
N GLN A 97 1.66 -19.23 0.46
CA GLN A 97 2.17 -20.60 0.57
C GLN A 97 3.20 -20.89 -0.53
N ARG A 98 2.98 -20.40 -1.75
CA ARG A 98 3.91 -20.57 -2.87
C ARG A 98 5.20 -19.78 -2.66
N ALA A 99 5.12 -18.54 -2.19
CA ALA A 99 6.28 -17.69 -1.89
C ALA A 99 7.18 -18.30 -0.80
N LEU A 100 6.59 -18.99 0.17
CA LEU A 100 7.31 -19.66 1.26
C LEU A 100 8.00 -20.98 0.86
N GLN A 101 7.80 -21.49 -0.37
CA GLN A 101 8.49 -22.69 -0.86
C GLN A 101 9.93 -22.43 -1.29
N VAL A 102 10.34 -21.18 -1.40
CA VAL A 102 11.71 -20.77 -1.71
C VAL A 102 12.28 -19.92 -0.58
N ALA A 103 13.60 -20.00 -0.39
CA ALA A 103 14.28 -19.29 0.70
C ALA A 103 14.27 -17.77 0.50
N ASP A 104 14.41 -17.32 -0.76
CA ASP A 104 14.42 -15.92 -1.16
C ASP A 104 13.92 -15.79 -2.61
N SER A 105 13.98 -14.61 -3.19
CA SER A 105 13.59 -14.36 -4.59
C SER A 105 14.69 -14.72 -5.60
N ASP A 106 15.84 -15.25 -5.16
CA ASP A 106 17.02 -15.61 -5.98
C ASP A 106 17.48 -14.45 -6.90
N GLY A 107 17.45 -13.22 -6.37
CA GLY A 107 17.79 -12.02 -7.12
C GLY A 107 16.76 -11.61 -8.18
N VAL A 108 15.59 -12.23 -8.22
CA VAL A 108 14.48 -11.81 -9.08
C VAL A 108 13.79 -10.59 -8.49
N TYR A 109 13.61 -9.57 -9.32
CA TYR A 109 12.83 -8.38 -9.00
C TYR A 109 11.70 -8.19 -10.01
N VAL A 110 10.52 -7.86 -9.52
CA VAL A 110 9.36 -7.51 -10.33
C VAL A 110 9.04 -6.03 -10.16
N VAL A 111 8.86 -5.32 -11.25
CA VAL A 111 8.34 -3.95 -11.26
C VAL A 111 6.93 -4.01 -11.87
N PRO A 112 5.86 -4.03 -11.05
CA PRO A 112 4.50 -4.28 -11.55
C PRO A 112 3.82 -3.01 -12.05
N SER A 113 4.49 -2.20 -12.87
CA SER A 113 3.96 -0.93 -13.41
C SER A 113 3.10 -1.14 -14.65
N PHE A 114 2.07 -1.99 -14.57
CA PHE A 114 1.21 -2.33 -15.72
C PHE A 114 0.43 -1.14 -16.26
N THR A 115 0.07 -0.20 -15.39
CA THR A 115 -0.61 1.07 -15.71
C THR A 115 0.26 2.28 -15.44
N GLY A 116 1.58 2.09 -15.37
CA GLY A 116 2.54 3.11 -14.94
C GLY A 116 2.85 3.07 -13.45
N LEU A 117 3.72 3.97 -13.01
CA LEU A 117 4.06 4.18 -11.61
C LEU A 117 3.27 5.39 -11.06
N GLY A 118 2.63 5.19 -9.90
CA GLY A 118 1.98 6.24 -9.12
C GLY A 118 2.97 7.01 -8.24
N ALA A 119 2.54 7.39 -7.06
CA ALA A 119 3.39 8.07 -6.09
C ALA A 119 4.60 7.18 -5.68
N PRO A 120 5.75 7.78 -5.43
CA PRO A 120 6.11 9.20 -5.56
C PRO A 120 6.55 9.59 -6.98
N TYR A 121 6.59 8.66 -7.93
CA TYR A 121 7.27 8.79 -9.23
C TYR A 121 6.45 9.50 -10.32
N TRP A 122 5.15 9.23 -10.38
CA TRP A 122 4.21 9.76 -11.38
C TRP A 122 4.69 9.57 -12.82
N LYS A 123 5.02 8.32 -13.18
CA LYS A 123 5.51 7.92 -14.50
C LYS A 123 4.48 7.03 -15.22
N PRO A 124 3.44 7.59 -15.84
CA PRO A 124 2.37 6.80 -16.44
C PRO A 124 2.81 5.99 -17.68
N GLN A 125 3.95 6.35 -18.30
CA GLN A 125 4.44 5.68 -19.51
C GLN A 125 5.29 4.43 -19.20
N VAL A 126 5.77 4.28 -17.96
CA VAL A 126 6.61 3.14 -17.56
C VAL A 126 5.80 1.86 -17.61
N LYS A 127 6.41 0.80 -18.10
CA LYS A 127 5.80 -0.53 -18.14
C LYS A 127 6.48 -1.46 -17.14
N GLY A 128 5.75 -2.52 -16.75
CA GLY A 128 6.26 -3.55 -15.87
C GLY A 128 7.45 -4.31 -16.47
N GLY A 129 8.27 -4.87 -15.60
CA GLY A 129 9.42 -5.68 -15.98
C GLY A 129 9.76 -6.70 -14.91
N MET A 130 10.47 -7.74 -15.32
CA MET A 130 11.11 -8.71 -14.45
C MET A 130 12.60 -8.70 -14.72
N PHE A 131 13.41 -8.72 -13.67
CA PHE A 131 14.85 -8.62 -13.73
C PHE A 131 15.46 -9.74 -12.89
N GLY A 132 16.74 -10.09 -13.17
CA GLY A 132 17.47 -11.10 -12.40
C GLY A 132 17.10 -12.55 -12.72
N LEU A 133 16.39 -12.80 -13.83
CA LEU A 133 16.01 -14.16 -14.23
C LEU A 133 17.23 -14.99 -14.60
N THR A 134 17.30 -16.20 -14.07
CA THR A 134 18.31 -17.21 -14.39
C THR A 134 17.62 -18.50 -14.87
N ARG A 135 18.41 -19.49 -15.30
CA ARG A 135 17.88 -20.80 -15.63
C ARG A 135 17.26 -21.52 -14.42
N GLY A 136 17.68 -21.14 -13.19
CA GLY A 136 17.15 -21.68 -11.93
C GLY A 136 15.88 -21.02 -11.45
N THR A 137 15.47 -19.90 -12.04
CA THR A 137 14.26 -19.18 -11.62
C THR A 137 13.01 -20.03 -11.82
N THR A 138 12.22 -20.19 -10.78
CA THR A 138 10.95 -20.92 -10.78
C THR A 138 9.75 -19.97 -10.62
N GLN A 139 8.55 -20.52 -10.71
CA GLN A 139 7.31 -19.76 -10.47
C GLN A 139 7.26 -19.16 -9.08
N GLU A 140 7.78 -19.89 -8.09
CA GLU A 140 7.81 -19.49 -6.68
C GLU A 140 8.67 -18.23 -6.48
N HIS A 141 9.81 -18.14 -7.15
CA HIS A 141 10.66 -16.95 -7.13
C HIS A 141 9.93 -15.73 -7.71
N ILE A 142 9.19 -15.92 -8.82
CA ILE A 142 8.40 -14.84 -9.43
C ILE A 142 7.25 -14.41 -8.52
N ILE A 143 6.53 -15.35 -7.91
CA ILE A 143 5.43 -15.07 -6.98
C ILE A 143 5.96 -14.30 -5.78
N ARG A 144 7.07 -14.76 -5.18
CA ARG A 144 7.71 -14.11 -4.04
C ARG A 144 8.18 -12.70 -4.39
N ALA A 145 8.92 -12.53 -5.48
CA ALA A 145 9.38 -11.23 -5.95
C ALA A 145 8.22 -10.27 -6.25
N THR A 146 7.05 -10.79 -6.66
CA THR A 146 5.86 -9.96 -6.86
C THR A 146 5.29 -9.46 -5.53
N LEU A 147 5.21 -10.30 -4.50
CA LEU A 147 4.80 -9.87 -3.16
C LEU A 147 5.78 -8.85 -2.58
N GLU A 148 7.08 -9.10 -2.68
CA GLU A 148 8.14 -8.18 -2.25
C GLU A 148 8.06 -6.83 -2.97
N ALA A 149 7.70 -6.81 -4.26
CA ALA A 149 7.52 -5.59 -5.04
C ALA A 149 6.41 -4.68 -4.49
N LEU A 150 5.34 -5.25 -3.92
CA LEU A 150 4.29 -4.46 -3.27
C LEU A 150 4.84 -3.75 -2.03
N ALA A 151 5.66 -4.45 -1.27
CA ALA A 151 6.28 -3.92 -0.07
C ALA A 151 7.31 -2.81 -0.41
N TYR A 152 8.12 -3.01 -1.45
CA TYR A 152 9.07 -1.98 -1.90
C TYR A 152 8.36 -0.69 -2.32
N GLN A 153 7.31 -0.77 -3.15
CA GLN A 153 6.55 0.40 -3.57
C GLN A 153 5.87 1.11 -2.38
N THR A 154 5.34 0.35 -1.42
CA THR A 154 4.79 0.89 -0.18
C THR A 154 5.87 1.63 0.62
N ASN A 155 7.07 1.05 0.73
CA ASN A 155 8.20 1.70 1.40
C ASN A 155 8.57 3.03 0.74
N ASP A 156 8.62 3.10 -0.59
CA ASP A 156 8.93 4.34 -1.30
C ASP A 156 7.96 5.48 -0.94
N VAL A 157 6.67 5.16 -0.85
CA VAL A 157 5.65 6.13 -0.42
C VAL A 157 5.83 6.52 1.04
N LEU A 158 6.09 5.57 1.94
CA LEU A 158 6.35 5.86 3.36
C LEU A 158 7.58 6.74 3.56
N GLN A 159 8.66 6.49 2.81
CA GLN A 159 9.85 7.33 2.85
C GLN A 159 9.54 8.76 2.38
N ALA A 160 8.76 8.93 1.31
CA ALA A 160 8.31 10.24 0.87
C ALA A 160 7.45 10.94 1.94
N MET A 161 6.56 10.20 2.63
CA MET A 161 5.77 10.73 3.75
C MET A 161 6.64 11.20 4.91
N LYS A 162 7.64 10.41 5.31
CA LYS A 162 8.61 10.78 6.37
C LYS A 162 9.39 12.03 5.99
N GLN A 163 9.88 12.12 4.75
CA GLN A 163 10.67 13.25 4.26
C GLN A 163 9.86 14.55 4.20
N ASP A 164 8.62 14.51 3.73
CA ASP A 164 7.76 15.68 3.60
C ASP A 164 7.20 16.17 4.93
N SER A 165 6.84 15.24 5.81
CA SER A 165 6.19 15.59 7.10
C SER A 165 7.19 15.88 8.22
N GLY A 166 8.35 15.23 8.19
CA GLY A 166 9.27 15.17 9.32
C GLY A 166 8.73 14.36 10.51
N LEU A 167 7.67 13.56 10.31
CA LEU A 167 7.04 12.74 11.33
C LEU A 167 7.58 11.30 11.26
N ASP A 168 7.78 10.71 12.43
CA ASP A 168 8.06 9.28 12.55
C ASP A 168 6.79 8.44 12.34
N ILE A 169 6.94 7.28 11.70
CA ILE A 169 5.87 6.31 11.50
C ILE A 169 6.18 5.10 12.38
N ALA A 170 5.62 5.07 13.57
CA ALA A 170 5.82 3.96 14.50
C ALA A 170 5.00 2.73 14.12
N GLN A 171 3.82 2.95 13.54
CA GLN A 171 2.93 1.87 13.09
C GLN A 171 2.13 2.28 11.85
N MET A 172 1.77 1.27 11.06
CA MET A 172 0.88 1.41 9.91
C MET A 172 -0.29 0.44 10.04
N GLN A 173 -1.50 0.98 10.01
CA GLN A 173 -2.73 0.18 9.93
C GLN A 173 -2.90 -0.36 8.51
N VAL A 174 -3.32 -1.62 8.37
CA VAL A 174 -3.53 -2.22 7.05
C VAL A 174 -4.86 -2.95 6.95
N ASP A 175 -5.49 -2.83 5.77
CA ASP A 175 -6.69 -3.56 5.39
C ASP A 175 -6.67 -3.91 3.90
N GLY A 176 -7.78 -4.44 3.40
CA GLY A 176 -7.92 -4.89 2.02
C GLY A 176 -7.46 -6.34 1.80
N GLY A 177 -7.67 -6.85 0.60
CA GLY A 177 -7.52 -8.28 0.30
C GLY A 177 -6.11 -8.84 0.54
N ALA A 178 -5.06 -8.10 0.13
CA ALA A 178 -3.69 -8.59 0.28
C ALA A 178 -3.15 -8.44 1.71
N SER A 179 -3.82 -7.71 2.60
CA SER A 179 -3.45 -7.64 4.02
C SER A 179 -3.61 -8.99 4.75
N ARG A 180 -4.26 -9.98 4.12
CA ARG A 180 -4.37 -11.36 4.67
C ARG A 180 -3.11 -12.20 4.46
N ASN A 181 -2.16 -11.74 3.67
CA ASN A 181 -0.92 -12.43 3.37
C ASN A 181 0.12 -12.08 4.46
N ASP A 182 0.40 -13.03 5.34
CA ASP A 182 1.30 -12.83 6.48
C ASP A 182 2.75 -12.64 6.04
N TYR A 183 3.16 -13.33 4.96
CA TYR A 183 4.49 -13.13 4.38
C TYR A 183 4.69 -11.68 3.89
N LEU A 184 3.71 -11.15 3.14
CA LEU A 184 3.76 -9.77 2.67
C LEU A 184 3.86 -8.78 3.83
N LEU A 185 3.04 -8.95 4.86
CA LEU A 185 3.03 -8.02 5.99
C LEU A 185 4.31 -8.09 6.82
N GLN A 186 4.86 -9.30 7.03
CA GLN A 186 6.14 -9.45 7.71
C GLN A 186 7.27 -8.81 6.92
N PHE A 187 7.36 -9.09 5.61
CA PHE A 187 8.37 -8.49 4.75
C PHE A 187 8.23 -6.96 4.69
N GLN A 188 6.99 -6.45 4.65
CA GLN A 188 6.71 -5.02 4.73
C GLN A 188 7.22 -4.40 6.04
N SER A 189 6.96 -5.06 7.17
CA SER A 189 7.44 -4.62 8.49
C SER A 189 8.97 -4.57 8.52
N ASP A 190 9.62 -5.61 8.01
CA ASP A 190 11.09 -5.73 8.03
C ASP A 190 11.77 -4.63 7.21
N ILE A 191 11.27 -4.31 6.00
CA ILE A 191 11.91 -3.31 5.14
C ILE A 191 11.59 -1.87 5.50
N THR A 192 10.47 -1.62 6.20
CA THR A 192 10.06 -0.27 6.61
C THR A 192 10.46 0.10 8.02
N ASP A 193 10.93 -0.89 8.80
CA ASP A 193 11.15 -0.76 10.25
C ASP A 193 9.91 -0.15 10.95
N THR A 194 8.72 -0.65 10.58
CA THR A 194 7.43 -0.12 11.02
C THR A 194 6.54 -1.27 11.49
N CYS A 195 5.91 -1.12 12.65
CA CYS A 195 4.92 -2.10 13.14
C CYS A 195 3.69 -2.10 12.22
N ILE A 196 3.36 -3.25 11.65
CA ILE A 196 2.18 -3.43 10.81
C ILE A 196 1.03 -3.98 11.67
N VAL A 197 -0.08 -3.25 11.68
CA VAL A 197 -1.27 -3.62 12.45
C VAL A 197 -2.40 -3.93 11.48
N ARG A 198 -2.78 -5.20 11.40
CA ARG A 198 -3.91 -5.64 10.58
C ARG A 198 -5.23 -5.31 11.23
N SER A 199 -6.12 -4.63 10.50
CA SER A 199 -7.49 -4.43 10.92
C SER A 199 -8.23 -5.77 11.08
N THR A 200 -9.06 -5.88 12.10
CA THR A 200 -9.99 -7.02 12.26
C THR A 200 -11.12 -7.00 11.23
N ILE A 201 -11.39 -5.82 10.64
CA ILE A 201 -12.32 -5.62 9.54
C ILE A 201 -11.49 -5.58 8.26
N SER A 202 -11.74 -6.51 7.33
CA SER A 202 -10.94 -6.67 6.12
C SER A 202 -11.16 -5.59 5.06
N GLU A 203 -12.30 -4.90 5.12
CA GLU A 203 -12.69 -3.81 4.21
C GLU A 203 -13.16 -2.65 5.06
N THR A 204 -12.41 -1.55 5.09
CA THR A 204 -12.74 -0.34 5.87
C THR A 204 -13.09 0.85 4.99
N THR A 205 -13.00 0.68 3.67
CA THR A 205 -13.40 1.67 2.65
C THR A 205 -14.80 1.42 2.11
#